data_f9dc7d0610adc2c308aac70e45d28b3f
#
_entry.id   f9dc7d0610adc2c308aac70e45d28b3f
#
_cell.length_a   1.000
_cell.length_b   1.000
_cell.length_c   1.000
_cell.angle_alpha   90.00
_cell.angle_beta   90.00
_cell.angle_gamma   90.00
#
_symmetry.space_group_name_H-M   'P 1'
#
loop_
_entity.id
_entity.type
_entity.pdbx_description
1 polymer ?
#
loop_
_entity_poly.entity_id
_entity_poly.type
_entity_poly.pdbx_seq_one_letter_code
_entity_poly.pdbx_strand_id
1 'polypeptide(L)'
;MKTKVVFFEVQGGSDKWLNGYRKDTMPMVDALKKRGQDAEVIFFDIEKRDEIFKYVKDNAIAYVSRINPGNLKHEAEYFEMLRELCAIGVIGMPHPDAMIGYGAKDALVKLRHTSLVPEDTYAYYTIDEFKSTFPKSLTGGERVLKQNRGSTGEGIWRVQLVDELAADATVVPLDAKIKCTEAKDNHVEYHELSAFMDFCEQYIVGANGMLVDMPFLPRIKEGEIRLLMLRDKPINVVHKKPAEDADAFSATLFSGAQYRYDSPEEWATLVHGFLAQLPEITSLLGGYDLPLIWTADFILDTDENGQDQYILGEMNCSCVGFTSQLELAEDVAAEILACIGMEVETAV
;
A
#
# COMPACT_ATOMS: atom_id res chain seq x y z
N MET A 1 -9.93 -17.54 -30.02
CA MET A 1 -10.56 -16.82 -28.89
C MET A 1 -9.50 -16.60 -27.84
N LYS A 2 -9.48 -15.44 -27.18
CA LYS A 2 -8.60 -15.18 -26.04
C LYS A 2 -9.12 -15.99 -24.86
N THR A 3 -8.27 -16.81 -24.25
CA THR A 3 -8.70 -17.73 -23.18
C THR A 3 -7.79 -17.73 -21.97
N LYS A 4 -6.61 -17.09 -22.06
CA LYS A 4 -5.61 -17.17 -21.00
C LYS A 4 -5.76 -16.08 -19.94
N VAL A 5 -5.39 -16.42 -18.70
CA VAL A 5 -5.07 -15.45 -17.65
C VAL A 5 -3.54 -15.39 -17.51
N VAL A 6 -2.95 -14.21 -17.70
CA VAL A 6 -1.51 -14.01 -17.62
C VAL A 6 -1.15 -13.37 -16.29
N PHE A 7 -0.22 -13.97 -15.55
CA PHE A 7 0.36 -13.39 -14.35
C PHE A 7 1.68 -12.71 -14.70
N PHE A 8 1.77 -11.41 -14.46
CA PHE A 8 3.02 -10.68 -14.66
C PHE A 8 3.90 -10.75 -13.42
N GLU A 9 5.14 -11.16 -13.61
CA GLU A 9 6.22 -11.10 -12.62
C GLU A 9 7.48 -10.45 -13.22
N VAL A 10 8.48 -10.17 -12.40
CA VAL A 10 9.84 -9.80 -12.80
C VAL A 10 10.82 -10.87 -12.33
N GLN A 11 11.92 -11.01 -13.03
CA GLN A 11 13.01 -11.88 -12.58
C GLN A 11 13.79 -11.23 -11.43
N GLY A 12 14.18 -12.04 -10.45
CA GLY A 12 14.92 -11.57 -9.28
C GLY A 12 14.02 -10.85 -8.27
N GLY A 13 14.65 -10.31 -7.22
CA GLY A 13 13.97 -9.67 -6.10
C GLY A 13 13.91 -10.55 -4.85
N SER A 14 13.76 -9.91 -3.67
CA SER A 14 13.77 -10.58 -2.36
C SER A 14 12.46 -11.35 -2.08
N ASP A 15 11.44 -11.16 -2.88
CA ASP A 15 10.12 -11.78 -2.77
C ASP A 15 9.99 -13.11 -3.55
N LYS A 16 11.08 -13.58 -4.15
CA LYS A 16 11.11 -14.81 -4.96
C LYS A 16 11.48 -16.04 -4.15
N TRP A 17 10.86 -17.15 -4.52
CA TRP A 17 11.21 -18.48 -4.04
C TRP A 17 12.35 -19.10 -4.88
N LEU A 18 12.84 -20.28 -4.49
CA LEU A 18 13.93 -20.98 -5.17
C LEU A 18 13.67 -21.28 -6.65
N ASN A 19 12.42 -21.36 -7.06
CA ASN A 19 11.99 -21.58 -8.45
C ASN A 19 11.92 -20.28 -9.29
N GLY A 20 12.29 -19.14 -8.71
CA GLY A 20 12.27 -17.82 -9.38
C GLY A 20 10.91 -17.11 -9.40
N TYR A 21 9.84 -17.74 -8.92
CA TYR A 21 8.50 -17.16 -8.79
C TYR A 21 8.26 -16.65 -7.37
N ARG A 22 7.30 -15.76 -7.22
CA ARG A 22 6.72 -15.49 -5.89
C ARG A 22 6.05 -16.75 -5.37
N LYS A 23 6.14 -16.96 -4.05
CA LYS A 23 5.68 -18.19 -3.41
C LYS A 23 4.19 -18.47 -3.66
N ASP A 24 3.37 -17.42 -3.78
CA ASP A 24 1.93 -17.47 -3.93
C ASP A 24 1.43 -17.39 -5.39
N THR A 25 2.28 -17.09 -6.38
CA THR A 25 1.85 -16.98 -7.78
C THR A 25 1.52 -18.34 -8.40
N MET A 26 2.41 -19.31 -8.29
CA MET A 26 2.16 -20.64 -8.88
C MET A 26 0.93 -21.33 -8.29
N PRO A 27 0.68 -21.28 -6.96
CA PRO A 27 -0.60 -21.78 -6.41
C PRO A 27 -1.86 -21.20 -7.07
N MET A 28 -1.87 -19.89 -7.39
CA MET A 28 -2.99 -19.27 -8.10
C MET A 28 -3.12 -19.79 -9.54
N VAL A 29 -2.00 -19.91 -10.25
CA VAL A 29 -1.98 -20.47 -11.62
C VAL A 29 -2.49 -21.91 -11.63
N ASP A 30 -2.05 -22.73 -10.69
CA ASP A 30 -2.46 -24.12 -10.58
C ASP A 30 -3.94 -24.27 -10.20
N ALA A 31 -4.45 -23.41 -9.31
CA ALA A 31 -5.86 -23.35 -8.94
C ALA A 31 -6.76 -22.99 -10.14
N LEU A 32 -6.35 -22.04 -10.98
CA LEU A 32 -7.05 -21.69 -12.21
C LEU A 32 -7.07 -22.88 -13.19
N LYS A 33 -5.91 -23.51 -13.43
CA LYS A 33 -5.81 -24.68 -14.33
C LYS A 33 -6.66 -25.85 -13.85
N LYS A 34 -6.69 -26.11 -12.56
CA LYS A 34 -7.55 -27.13 -11.96
C LYS A 34 -9.05 -26.88 -12.21
N ARG A 35 -9.43 -25.59 -12.31
CA ARG A 35 -10.79 -25.14 -12.65
C ARG A 35 -11.04 -25.04 -14.17
N GLY A 36 -10.11 -25.53 -15.00
CA GLY A 36 -10.22 -25.53 -16.45
C GLY A 36 -9.87 -24.22 -17.15
N GLN A 37 -9.39 -23.23 -16.41
CA GLN A 37 -8.94 -21.95 -16.96
C GLN A 37 -7.45 -22.00 -17.31
N ASP A 38 -7.10 -21.73 -18.57
CA ASP A 38 -5.69 -21.62 -18.98
C ASP A 38 -5.04 -20.40 -18.34
N ALA A 39 -3.89 -20.62 -17.69
CA ALA A 39 -3.15 -19.57 -16.99
C ALA A 39 -1.64 -19.81 -17.07
N GLU A 40 -0.87 -18.73 -17.13
CA GLU A 40 0.60 -18.78 -17.19
C GLU A 40 1.26 -17.56 -16.57
N VAL A 41 2.55 -17.65 -16.27
CA VAL A 41 3.35 -16.54 -15.79
C VAL A 41 4.22 -16.01 -16.92
N ILE A 42 4.24 -14.69 -17.08
CA ILE A 42 5.16 -13.97 -17.99
C ILE A 42 6.03 -13.05 -17.13
N PHE A 43 7.35 -13.19 -17.27
CA PHE A 43 8.26 -12.24 -16.65
C PHE A 43 8.38 -11.01 -17.55
N PHE A 44 8.00 -9.85 -17.00
CA PHE A 44 8.15 -8.60 -17.72
C PHE A 44 9.61 -8.25 -17.91
N ASP A 45 9.95 -7.93 -19.14
CA ASP A 45 11.26 -7.48 -19.58
C ASP A 45 11.04 -6.33 -20.55
N ILE A 46 11.61 -5.17 -20.26
CA ILE A 46 11.43 -3.96 -21.08
C ILE A 46 11.96 -4.17 -22.52
N GLU A 47 13.03 -4.94 -22.70
CA GLU A 47 13.58 -5.22 -24.02
C GLU A 47 12.62 -6.08 -24.88
N LYS A 48 11.70 -6.79 -24.25
CA LYS A 48 10.67 -7.64 -24.89
C LYS A 48 9.25 -7.06 -24.78
N ARG A 49 9.12 -5.80 -24.38
CA ARG A 49 7.82 -5.16 -24.12
C ARG A 49 6.82 -5.36 -25.25
N ASP A 50 7.24 -5.14 -26.51
CA ASP A 50 6.34 -5.24 -27.67
C ASP A 50 5.96 -6.69 -28.01
N GLU A 51 6.88 -7.64 -27.80
CA GLU A 51 6.61 -9.08 -27.95
C GLU A 51 5.60 -9.53 -26.88
N ILE A 52 5.82 -9.13 -25.62
CA ILE A 52 4.93 -9.42 -24.49
C ILE A 52 3.55 -8.81 -24.74
N PHE A 53 3.49 -7.53 -25.11
CA PHE A 53 2.24 -6.87 -25.44
C PHE A 53 1.47 -7.61 -26.54
N LYS A 54 2.15 -7.93 -27.65
CA LYS A 54 1.54 -8.66 -28.77
C LYS A 54 1.02 -10.02 -28.32
N TYR A 55 1.82 -10.77 -27.56
CA TYR A 55 1.43 -12.09 -27.08
C TYR A 55 0.18 -12.01 -26.19
N VAL A 56 0.17 -11.11 -25.19
CA VAL A 56 -0.97 -10.93 -24.27
C VAL A 56 -2.21 -10.45 -25.02
N LYS A 57 -2.05 -9.47 -25.92
CA LYS A 57 -3.12 -9.00 -26.80
C LYS A 57 -3.80 -10.13 -27.56
N ASP A 58 -3.02 -11.06 -28.11
CA ASP A 58 -3.53 -12.12 -28.99
C ASP A 58 -4.14 -13.31 -28.21
N ASN A 59 -3.69 -13.55 -26.97
CA ASN A 59 -4.00 -14.78 -26.22
C ASN A 59 -4.78 -14.56 -24.92
N ALA A 60 -4.60 -13.44 -24.23
CA ALA A 60 -5.13 -13.26 -22.88
C ALA A 60 -6.49 -12.56 -22.85
N ILE A 61 -7.37 -13.04 -21.99
CA ILE A 61 -8.63 -12.38 -21.61
C ILE A 61 -8.37 -11.40 -20.44
N ALA A 62 -7.42 -11.75 -19.55
CA ALA A 62 -7.09 -10.95 -18.39
C ALA A 62 -5.60 -11.06 -18.05
N TYR A 63 -5.10 -10.11 -17.26
CA TYR A 63 -3.81 -10.24 -16.58
C TYR A 63 -3.96 -9.99 -15.06
N VAL A 64 -3.07 -10.60 -14.29
CA VAL A 64 -2.87 -10.34 -12.86
C VAL A 64 -1.46 -9.79 -12.66
N SER A 65 -1.33 -8.56 -12.16
CA SER A 65 -0.02 -7.98 -11.86
C SER A 65 0.47 -8.45 -10.49
N ARG A 66 1.64 -9.13 -10.48
CA ARG A 66 2.34 -9.59 -9.27
C ARG A 66 3.68 -8.88 -9.11
N ILE A 67 3.81 -7.71 -9.69
CA ILE A 67 5.02 -6.90 -9.70
C ILE A 67 4.88 -5.77 -8.67
N ASN A 68 5.89 -5.62 -7.81
CA ASN A 68 6.04 -4.39 -7.03
C ASN A 68 6.60 -3.31 -7.97
N PRO A 69 5.85 -2.24 -8.26
CA PRO A 69 6.32 -1.20 -9.18
C PRO A 69 7.66 -0.59 -8.76
N GLY A 70 7.90 -0.43 -7.45
CA GLY A 70 9.18 0.08 -6.94
C GLY A 70 10.40 -0.80 -7.26
N ASN A 71 10.21 -2.04 -7.72
CA ASN A 71 11.28 -2.93 -8.18
C ASN A 71 11.56 -2.80 -9.68
N LEU A 72 10.79 -1.98 -10.41
CA LEU A 72 10.95 -1.79 -11.85
C LEU A 72 11.79 -0.56 -12.15
N LYS A 73 12.85 -0.72 -12.96
CA LYS A 73 13.60 0.42 -13.50
C LYS A 73 12.79 1.22 -14.53
N HIS A 74 11.84 0.57 -15.18
CA HIS A 74 10.99 1.11 -16.26
C HIS A 74 9.51 0.99 -15.85
N GLU A 75 9.20 1.56 -14.67
CA GLU A 75 7.84 1.52 -14.12
C GLU A 75 6.82 2.18 -15.05
N ALA A 76 7.17 3.34 -15.62
CA ALA A 76 6.27 4.10 -16.49
C ALA A 76 5.88 3.30 -17.74
N GLU A 77 6.84 2.67 -18.39
CA GLU A 77 6.63 1.86 -19.59
C GLU A 77 5.82 0.60 -19.30
N TYR A 78 6.00 0.02 -18.11
CA TYR A 78 5.16 -1.10 -17.67
C TYR A 78 3.71 -0.68 -17.50
N PHE A 79 3.44 0.42 -16.79
CA PHE A 79 2.08 0.93 -16.62
C PHE A 79 1.45 1.35 -17.96
N GLU A 80 2.22 1.93 -18.88
CA GLU A 80 1.74 2.26 -20.21
C GLU A 80 1.30 1.00 -20.98
N MET A 81 2.13 -0.06 -20.98
CA MET A 81 1.76 -1.35 -21.57
C MET A 81 0.47 -1.91 -20.98
N LEU A 82 0.29 -1.83 -19.66
CA LEU A 82 -0.93 -2.30 -19.01
C LEU A 82 -2.15 -1.47 -19.41
N ARG A 83 -2.02 -0.14 -19.54
CA ARG A 83 -3.11 0.73 -20.04
C ARG A 83 -3.50 0.39 -21.47
N GLU A 84 -2.52 0.19 -22.35
CA GLU A 84 -2.76 -0.24 -23.72
C GLU A 84 -3.51 -1.58 -23.78
N LEU A 85 -3.14 -2.56 -22.93
CA LEU A 85 -3.85 -3.83 -22.83
C LEU A 85 -5.28 -3.65 -22.34
N CYS A 86 -5.52 -2.83 -21.32
CA CYS A 86 -6.87 -2.52 -20.85
C CYS A 86 -7.71 -1.81 -21.93
N ALA A 87 -7.11 -0.87 -22.66
CA ALA A 87 -7.80 -0.14 -23.73
C ALA A 87 -8.30 -1.03 -24.90
N ILE A 88 -7.67 -2.18 -25.10
CA ILE A 88 -8.09 -3.18 -26.11
C ILE A 88 -8.92 -4.33 -25.51
N GLY A 89 -9.40 -4.17 -24.26
CA GLY A 89 -10.34 -5.07 -23.61
C GLY A 89 -9.72 -6.26 -22.88
N VAL A 90 -8.41 -6.23 -22.56
CA VAL A 90 -7.81 -7.18 -21.61
C VAL A 90 -8.14 -6.71 -20.19
N ILE A 91 -8.73 -7.57 -19.38
CA ILE A 91 -9.14 -7.21 -18.01
C ILE A 91 -7.89 -7.13 -17.12
N GLY A 92 -7.65 -5.97 -16.53
CA GLY A 92 -6.52 -5.75 -15.61
C GLY A 92 -6.87 -6.05 -14.16
N MET A 93 -6.07 -6.87 -13.50
CA MET A 93 -6.21 -7.20 -12.09
C MET A 93 -4.91 -6.90 -11.32
N PRO A 94 -4.79 -5.66 -10.80
CA PRO A 94 -5.71 -4.53 -10.96
C PRO A 94 -5.49 -3.76 -12.27
N HIS A 95 -6.44 -2.85 -12.58
CA HIS A 95 -6.21 -1.81 -13.60
C HIS A 95 -4.99 -0.96 -13.20
N PRO A 96 -4.11 -0.54 -14.13
CA PRO A 96 -2.89 0.19 -13.79
C PRO A 96 -3.16 1.48 -13.00
N ASP A 97 -4.21 2.21 -13.33
CA ASP A 97 -4.56 3.44 -12.61
C ASP A 97 -5.16 3.17 -11.22
N ALA A 98 -5.80 2.01 -11.01
CA ALA A 98 -6.13 1.53 -9.67
C ALA A 98 -4.87 1.20 -8.87
N MET A 99 -3.85 0.56 -9.49
CA MET A 99 -2.56 0.33 -8.83
C MET A 99 -1.91 1.62 -8.35
N ILE A 100 -1.96 2.67 -9.16
CA ILE A 100 -1.44 4.00 -8.78
C ILE A 100 -2.33 4.61 -7.69
N GLY A 101 -3.64 4.61 -7.88
CA GLY A 101 -4.60 5.23 -6.96
C GLY A 101 -4.56 4.64 -5.55
N TYR A 102 -4.51 3.31 -5.43
CA TYR A 102 -4.47 2.61 -4.14
C TYR A 102 -3.04 2.44 -3.59
N GLY A 103 -2.05 2.31 -4.45
CA GLY A 103 -0.67 2.01 -4.04
C GLY A 103 0.20 3.23 -3.77
N ALA A 104 -0.21 4.43 -4.17
CA ALA A 104 0.49 5.66 -3.85
C ALA A 104 0.05 6.20 -2.49
N LYS A 105 0.98 6.74 -1.70
CA LYS A 105 0.65 7.22 -0.35
C LYS A 105 -0.23 8.49 -0.34
N ASP A 106 -0.31 9.23 -1.45
CA ASP A 106 -1.25 10.35 -1.58
C ASP A 106 -2.73 9.92 -1.61
N ALA A 107 -3.00 8.62 -1.70
CA ALA A 107 -4.33 8.07 -1.44
C ALA A 107 -4.88 8.54 -0.10
N LEU A 108 -4.03 8.62 0.95
CA LEU A 108 -4.41 9.13 2.26
C LEU A 108 -4.92 10.57 2.18
N VAL A 109 -4.24 11.42 1.41
CA VAL A 109 -4.65 12.83 1.26
C VAL A 109 -5.96 12.97 0.47
N LYS A 110 -6.20 12.11 -0.51
CA LYS A 110 -7.47 12.05 -1.26
C LYS A 110 -8.63 11.62 -0.36
N LEU A 111 -8.35 10.82 0.67
CA LEU A 111 -9.33 10.31 1.64
C LEU A 111 -9.46 11.18 2.92
N ARG A 112 -8.73 12.27 3.06
CA ARG A 112 -8.71 13.10 4.29
C ARG A 112 -10.04 13.74 4.71
N HIS A 113 -11.03 13.77 3.82
CA HIS A 113 -12.38 14.26 4.12
C HIS A 113 -13.34 13.14 4.54
N THR A 114 -12.84 11.90 4.62
CA THR A 114 -13.57 10.77 5.18
C THR A 114 -13.21 10.60 6.66
N SER A 115 -13.93 9.74 7.36
CA SER A 115 -13.57 9.38 8.74
C SER A 115 -12.32 8.48 8.85
N LEU A 116 -11.76 8.05 7.71
CA LEU A 116 -10.62 7.11 7.69
C LEU A 116 -9.27 7.79 7.89
N VAL A 117 -9.15 9.07 7.58
CA VAL A 117 -7.85 9.77 7.57
C VAL A 117 -8.03 11.13 8.24
N PRO A 118 -7.09 11.56 9.12
CA PRO A 118 -7.14 12.88 9.73
C PRO A 118 -7.16 13.98 8.68
N GLU A 119 -7.99 15.01 8.89
CA GLU A 119 -8.15 16.13 7.95
C GLU A 119 -6.86 16.92 7.75
N ASP A 120 -5.99 16.98 8.76
CA ASP A 120 -4.67 17.62 8.73
C ASP A 120 -3.57 16.72 8.13
N THR A 121 -3.93 15.88 7.16
CA THR A 121 -3.01 15.07 6.36
C THR A 121 -2.69 15.79 5.06
N TYR A 122 -1.40 15.91 4.72
CA TYR A 122 -0.89 16.67 3.56
C TYR A 122 -0.05 15.78 2.64
N ALA A 123 0.05 16.18 1.37
CA ALA A 123 1.06 15.65 0.44
C ALA A 123 1.88 16.82 -0.12
N TYR A 124 3.18 16.63 -0.21
CA TYR A 124 4.14 17.58 -0.75
C TYR A 124 4.75 17.02 -2.03
N TYR A 125 4.41 17.60 -3.17
CA TYR A 125 4.91 17.20 -4.48
C TYR A 125 6.11 18.02 -4.93
N THR A 126 6.37 19.13 -4.24
CA THR A 126 7.51 20.02 -4.50
C THR A 126 8.25 20.36 -3.20
N ILE A 127 9.55 20.67 -3.33
CA ILE A 127 10.37 21.08 -2.19
C ILE A 127 9.82 22.38 -1.57
N ASP A 128 9.32 23.30 -2.39
CA ASP A 128 8.77 24.59 -1.92
C ASP A 128 7.50 24.39 -1.09
N GLU A 129 6.60 23.51 -1.53
CA GLU A 129 5.42 23.11 -0.73
C GLU A 129 5.82 22.53 0.61
N PHE A 130 6.77 21.59 0.61
CA PHE A 130 7.26 20.96 1.83
C PHE A 130 7.87 22.01 2.78
N LYS A 131 8.81 22.82 2.30
CA LYS A 131 9.50 23.83 3.13
C LYS A 131 8.56 24.92 3.66
N SER A 132 7.52 25.27 2.94
CA SER A 132 6.56 26.28 3.36
C SER A 132 5.45 25.78 4.29
N THR A 133 5.14 24.48 4.25
CA THR A 133 3.97 23.90 4.93
C THR A 133 4.34 23.02 6.13
N PHE A 134 5.38 22.18 6.02
CA PHE A 134 5.76 21.27 7.11
C PHE A 134 6.07 21.97 8.44
N PRO A 135 6.79 23.12 8.48
CA PRO A 135 6.98 23.85 9.74
C PRO A 135 5.68 24.34 10.38
N LYS A 136 4.60 24.49 9.60
CA LYS A 136 3.28 24.85 10.11
C LYS A 136 2.53 23.62 10.63
N SER A 137 2.54 22.50 9.88
CA SER A 137 1.87 21.27 10.33
C SER A 137 2.47 20.74 11.64
N LEU A 138 3.80 20.86 11.81
CA LEU A 138 4.51 20.42 13.01
C LEU A 138 4.12 21.22 14.27
N THR A 139 3.51 22.41 14.16
CA THR A 139 2.95 23.13 15.34
C THR A 139 1.78 22.39 15.97
N GLY A 140 1.07 21.54 15.21
CA GLY A 140 -0.05 20.73 15.70
C GLY A 140 0.37 19.51 16.53
N GLY A 141 1.68 19.24 16.65
CA GLY A 141 2.20 18.08 17.38
C GLY A 141 3.12 17.21 16.55
N GLU A 142 3.33 15.99 17.02
CA GLU A 142 4.20 15.02 16.34
C GLU A 142 3.64 14.62 14.98
N ARG A 143 4.53 14.51 13.98
CA ARG A 143 4.17 14.17 12.61
C ARG A 143 4.84 12.88 12.15
N VAL A 144 4.23 12.20 11.17
CA VAL A 144 4.85 11.10 10.45
C VAL A 144 4.97 11.50 8.97
N LEU A 145 6.20 11.63 8.51
CA LEU A 145 6.51 11.81 7.09
C LEU A 145 6.71 10.45 6.43
N LYS A 146 6.11 10.25 5.26
CA LYS A 146 6.18 8.97 4.51
C LYS A 146 6.56 9.26 3.06
N GLN A 147 7.65 8.67 2.58
CA GLN A 147 7.96 8.70 1.14
C GLN A 147 6.93 7.91 0.33
N ASN A 148 6.70 8.32 -0.92
CA ASN A 148 5.68 7.69 -1.79
C ASN A 148 5.99 6.21 -2.09
N ARG A 149 7.23 5.93 -2.44
CA ARG A 149 7.70 4.58 -2.77
C ARG A 149 8.72 4.13 -1.74
N GLY A 150 8.47 3.06 -1.05
CA GLY A 150 9.35 2.47 -0.06
C GLY A 150 8.75 1.18 0.45
N SER A 151 9.58 0.31 0.99
CA SER A 151 9.18 -0.92 1.64
C SER A 151 9.88 -1.03 2.99
N THR A 152 9.35 -1.83 3.89
CA THR A 152 10.00 -2.15 5.16
C THR A 152 10.25 -0.97 6.11
N GLY A 153 9.48 0.12 5.96
CA GLY A 153 9.59 1.30 6.84
C GLY A 153 10.67 2.31 6.45
N GLU A 154 11.41 2.08 5.35
CA GLU A 154 12.42 3.02 4.86
C GLU A 154 11.77 4.33 4.40
N GLY A 155 12.34 5.49 4.81
CA GLY A 155 11.80 6.82 4.49
C GLY A 155 10.45 7.11 5.15
N ILE A 156 10.15 6.44 6.26
CA ILE A 156 9.02 6.78 7.14
C ILE A 156 9.61 7.31 8.45
N TRP A 157 9.38 8.59 8.71
CA TRP A 157 9.98 9.30 9.82
C TRP A 157 8.93 9.86 10.77
N ARG A 158 9.01 9.48 12.06
CA ARG A 158 8.32 10.19 13.14
C ARG A 158 9.15 11.39 13.56
N VAL A 159 8.54 12.58 13.55
CA VAL A 159 9.20 13.84 13.84
C VAL A 159 8.56 14.50 15.06
N GLN A 160 9.36 14.77 16.06
CA GLN A 160 8.96 15.39 17.35
C GLN A 160 9.79 16.64 17.61
N LEU A 161 9.16 17.68 18.14
CA LEU A 161 9.89 18.80 18.69
C LEU A 161 10.56 18.39 20.00
N VAL A 162 11.81 18.82 20.21
CA VAL A 162 12.52 18.64 21.48
C VAL A 162 12.21 19.78 22.43
N ASP A 163 12.13 21.01 21.90
CA ASP A 163 11.87 22.21 22.67
C ASP A 163 10.37 22.56 22.63
N GLU A 164 9.88 23.16 23.69
CA GLU A 164 8.52 23.67 23.74
C GLU A 164 8.36 24.89 22.83
N LEU A 165 7.25 24.91 22.07
CA LEU A 165 6.87 26.07 21.28
C LEU A 165 6.10 27.08 22.13
N ALA A 166 6.20 28.36 21.76
CA ALA A 166 5.30 29.37 22.29
C ALA A 166 3.84 29.00 21.94
N ALA A 167 2.92 29.21 22.86
CA ALA A 167 1.53 28.80 22.72
C ALA A 167 0.78 29.42 21.51
N ASP A 168 1.27 30.54 21.01
CA ASP A 168 0.76 31.27 19.85
C ASP A 168 1.58 31.05 18.57
N ALA A 169 2.56 30.13 18.60
CA ALA A 169 3.41 29.86 17.45
C ALA A 169 2.58 29.21 16.31
N THR A 170 2.61 29.80 15.15
CA THR A 170 1.96 29.30 13.93
C THR A 170 2.92 28.61 12.97
N VAL A 171 4.22 28.67 13.26
CA VAL A 171 5.31 28.09 12.46
C VAL A 171 6.43 27.69 13.41
N VAL A 172 6.98 26.50 13.25
CA VAL A 172 8.17 26.06 13.97
C VAL A 172 9.40 26.76 13.39
N PRO A 173 10.28 27.36 14.22
CA PRO A 173 11.53 27.94 13.76
C PRO A 173 12.42 26.90 13.05
N LEU A 174 13.13 27.32 12.00
CA LEU A 174 13.96 26.43 11.19
C LEU A 174 15.20 25.90 11.94
N ASP A 175 15.63 26.60 12.98
CA ASP A 175 16.71 26.21 13.91
C ASP A 175 16.21 25.41 15.11
N ALA A 176 14.90 25.13 15.19
CA ALA A 176 14.32 24.30 16.26
C ALA A 176 14.91 22.89 16.22
N LYS A 177 15.21 22.36 17.41
CA LYS A 177 15.66 20.97 17.54
C LYS A 177 14.50 20.01 17.43
N ILE A 178 14.70 18.97 16.64
CA ILE A 178 13.74 17.89 16.44
C ILE A 178 14.40 16.53 16.73
N LYS A 179 13.60 15.61 17.22
CA LYS A 179 13.91 14.18 17.34
C LYS A 179 13.23 13.47 16.19
N CYS A 180 13.97 12.72 15.40
CA CYS A 180 13.49 11.93 14.27
C CYS A 180 13.71 10.45 14.55
N THR A 181 12.69 9.62 14.34
CA THR A 181 12.80 8.16 14.47
C THR A 181 12.40 7.53 13.14
N GLU A 182 13.25 6.71 12.53
CA GLU A 182 12.90 6.01 11.29
C GLU A 182 12.18 4.68 11.58
N ALA A 183 11.11 4.40 10.85
CA ALA A 183 10.30 3.19 11.02
C ALA A 183 11.04 1.90 10.62
N LYS A 184 12.11 1.99 9.84
CA LYS A 184 12.87 0.85 9.33
C LYS A 184 13.43 -0.01 10.47
N ASP A 185 14.04 0.61 11.46
CA ASP A 185 14.74 -0.04 12.57
C ASP A 185 14.57 0.67 13.93
N ASN A 186 13.72 1.70 13.97
CA ASN A 186 13.46 2.56 15.12
C ASN A 186 14.69 3.34 15.63
N HIS A 187 15.73 3.53 14.79
CA HIS A 187 16.85 4.38 15.19
C HIS A 187 16.43 5.85 15.34
N VAL A 188 17.08 6.53 16.27
CA VAL A 188 16.78 7.91 16.64
C VAL A 188 17.90 8.82 16.23
N GLU A 189 17.54 9.93 15.59
CA GLU A 189 18.45 11.01 15.24
C GLU A 189 17.93 12.35 15.76
N TYR A 190 18.85 13.30 15.99
CA TYR A 190 18.51 14.68 16.38
C TYR A 190 19.07 15.64 15.37
N HIS A 191 18.22 16.54 14.88
CA HIS A 191 18.55 17.52 13.85
C HIS A 191 18.01 18.91 14.20
N GLU A 192 18.53 19.93 13.54
CA GLU A 192 17.77 21.17 13.33
C GLU A 192 16.71 20.89 12.25
N LEU A 193 15.54 21.52 12.37
CA LEU A 193 14.43 21.33 11.43
C LEU A 193 14.86 21.58 9.97
N SER A 194 15.61 22.66 9.71
CA SER A 194 16.12 22.99 8.38
C SER A 194 16.97 21.86 7.79
N ALA A 195 17.91 21.33 8.56
CA ALA A 195 18.81 20.26 8.10
C ALA A 195 18.05 18.95 7.79
N PHE A 196 17.06 18.61 8.61
CA PHE A 196 16.22 17.45 8.34
C PHE A 196 15.32 17.63 7.12
N MET A 197 14.80 18.84 6.91
CA MET A 197 14.01 19.14 5.70
C MET A 197 14.87 19.05 4.44
N ASP A 198 16.10 19.56 4.46
CA ASP A 198 17.05 19.42 3.35
C ASP A 198 17.37 17.93 3.07
N PHE A 199 17.54 17.12 4.11
CA PHE A 199 17.69 15.67 3.97
C PHE A 199 16.45 15.01 3.29
N CYS A 200 15.24 15.43 3.65
CA CYS A 200 14.00 14.90 3.12
C CYS A 200 13.74 15.25 1.65
N GLU A 201 14.40 16.26 1.08
CA GLU A 201 14.26 16.64 -0.34
C GLU A 201 14.47 15.48 -1.29
N GLN A 202 15.36 14.51 -0.95
CA GLN A 202 15.63 13.32 -1.74
C GLN A 202 14.36 12.47 -2.01
N TYR A 203 13.35 12.55 -1.14
CA TYR A 203 12.10 11.80 -1.28
C TYR A 203 11.09 12.49 -2.21
N ILE A 204 11.32 13.76 -2.53
CA ILE A 204 10.46 14.56 -3.41
C ILE A 204 11.04 14.63 -4.83
N VAL A 205 12.37 14.59 -4.95
CA VAL A 205 13.05 14.68 -6.24
C VAL A 205 12.90 13.38 -7.02
N GLY A 206 12.56 13.48 -8.31
CA GLY A 206 12.50 12.33 -9.22
C GLY A 206 11.08 11.92 -9.60
N ALA A 207 10.99 10.91 -10.45
CA ALA A 207 9.71 10.37 -10.89
C ALA A 207 8.98 9.72 -9.71
N ASN A 208 7.70 10.09 -9.52
CA ASN A 208 6.87 9.66 -8.39
C ASN A 208 7.36 10.12 -7.00
N GLY A 209 8.28 11.10 -6.94
CA GLY A 209 8.75 11.69 -5.68
C GLY A 209 7.64 12.49 -5.00
N MET A 210 7.44 12.26 -3.70
CA MET A 210 6.42 12.91 -2.89
C MET A 210 6.61 12.51 -1.42
N LEU A 211 6.26 13.40 -0.50
CA LEU A 211 6.12 13.10 0.91
C LEU A 211 4.65 13.25 1.35
N VAL A 212 4.15 12.32 2.12
CA VAL A 212 2.91 12.46 2.87
C VAL A 212 3.25 12.78 4.32
N ASP A 213 2.56 13.76 4.87
CA ASP A 213 2.67 14.24 6.24
C ASP A 213 1.33 14.03 6.95
N MET A 214 1.32 13.24 8.01
CA MET A 214 0.13 12.97 8.81
C MET A 214 0.43 13.05 10.32
N PRO A 215 -0.58 13.29 11.17
CA PRO A 215 -0.38 13.24 12.62
C PRO A 215 0.20 11.90 13.06
N PHE A 216 1.07 11.94 14.06
CA PHE A 216 1.47 10.71 14.74
C PHE A 216 0.32 10.17 15.58
N LEU A 217 0.04 8.89 15.45
CA LEU A 217 -1.02 8.19 16.18
C LEU A 217 -0.41 7.41 17.35
N PRO A 218 -0.50 7.88 18.59
CA PRO A 218 0.21 7.30 19.75
C PRO A 218 -0.21 5.86 20.05
N ARG A 219 -1.46 5.49 19.69
CA ARG A 219 -1.99 4.14 19.91
C ARG A 219 -1.43 3.09 18.93
N ILE A 220 -0.49 3.46 18.03
CA ILE A 220 0.30 2.49 17.25
C ILE A 220 0.99 1.44 18.17
N LYS A 221 1.25 1.78 19.43
CA LYS A 221 1.77 0.83 20.44
C LYS A 221 0.82 -0.34 20.71
N GLU A 222 -0.49 -0.18 20.46
CA GLU A 222 -1.48 -1.24 20.56
C GLU A 222 -1.46 -2.15 19.31
N GLY A 223 -0.88 -1.67 18.22
CA GLY A 223 -0.64 -2.39 17.00
C GLY A 223 -1.20 -1.70 15.75
N GLU A 224 -0.73 -2.17 14.62
CA GLU A 224 -1.28 -1.91 13.28
C GLU A 224 -2.13 -3.11 12.86
N ILE A 225 -3.33 -2.85 12.37
CA ILE A 225 -4.27 -3.87 11.93
C ILE A 225 -4.32 -3.86 10.40
N ARG A 226 -3.83 -4.92 9.77
CA ARG A 226 -3.89 -5.10 8.32
C ARG A 226 -5.08 -5.94 7.94
N LEU A 227 -5.99 -5.39 7.16
CA LEU A 227 -7.02 -6.15 6.47
C LEU A 227 -6.44 -6.67 5.13
N LEU A 228 -6.47 -7.98 4.92
CA LEU A 228 -6.21 -8.59 3.62
C LEU A 228 -7.55 -8.71 2.89
N MET A 229 -7.64 -8.09 1.73
CA MET A 229 -8.85 -7.98 0.93
C MET A 229 -8.73 -8.77 -0.37
N LEU A 230 -9.77 -9.48 -0.72
CA LEU A 230 -9.99 -10.06 -2.05
C LEU A 230 -11.17 -9.29 -2.67
N ARG A 231 -10.86 -8.27 -3.48
CA ARG A 231 -11.80 -7.23 -3.92
C ARG A 231 -12.50 -6.58 -2.71
N ASP A 232 -13.81 -6.77 -2.57
CA ASP A 232 -14.64 -6.26 -1.48
C ASP A 232 -14.78 -7.23 -0.29
N LYS A 233 -14.11 -8.40 -0.35
CA LYS A 233 -14.20 -9.42 0.70
C LYS A 233 -12.97 -9.36 1.61
N PRO A 234 -13.11 -9.11 2.90
CA PRO A 234 -12.03 -9.28 3.86
C PRO A 234 -11.80 -10.78 4.07
N ILE A 235 -10.58 -11.25 3.83
CA ILE A 235 -10.25 -12.69 3.91
C ILE A 235 -9.34 -13.03 5.09
N ASN A 236 -8.64 -12.04 5.63
CA ASN A 236 -7.78 -12.22 6.78
C ASN A 236 -7.49 -10.88 7.47
N VAL A 237 -7.15 -10.92 8.75
CA VAL A 237 -6.66 -9.79 9.53
C VAL A 237 -5.31 -10.14 10.14
N VAL A 238 -4.35 -9.24 10.00
CA VAL A 238 -3.04 -9.37 10.63
C VAL A 238 -2.87 -8.25 11.64
N HIS A 239 -2.85 -8.59 12.92
CA HIS A 239 -2.53 -7.65 13.98
C HIS A 239 -1.02 -7.67 14.24
N LYS A 240 -0.38 -6.54 14.00
CA LYS A 240 1.06 -6.35 14.09
C LYS A 240 1.37 -5.40 15.25
N LYS A 241 2.01 -5.88 16.29
CA LYS A 241 2.44 -5.03 17.44
C LYS A 241 3.90 -4.64 17.26
N PRO A 242 4.25 -3.35 17.40
CA PRO A 242 5.64 -2.91 17.49
C PRO A 242 6.40 -3.61 18.62
N ALA A 243 7.73 -3.56 18.56
CA ALA A 243 8.59 -4.01 19.66
C ALA A 243 8.30 -3.21 20.94
N GLU A 244 8.56 -3.82 22.11
CA GLU A 244 8.38 -3.19 23.43
C GLU A 244 9.51 -2.19 23.75
N ASP A 245 9.81 -1.28 22.82
CA ASP A 245 10.76 -0.19 23.02
C ASP A 245 10.00 1.14 23.12
N ALA A 246 10.54 2.09 23.90
CA ALA A 246 9.87 3.38 24.11
C ALA A 246 9.73 4.20 22.83
N ASP A 247 10.69 4.09 21.93
CA ASP A 247 10.74 4.81 20.66
C ASP A 247 10.19 3.99 19.50
N ALA A 248 9.93 2.68 19.67
CA ALA A 248 9.38 1.83 18.63
C ALA A 248 7.96 2.28 18.24
N PHE A 249 7.78 2.59 16.96
CA PHE A 249 6.47 2.90 16.39
C PHE A 249 6.22 2.14 15.08
N SER A 250 7.19 1.35 14.66
CA SER A 250 7.10 0.56 13.44
C SER A 250 6.59 -0.84 13.72
N ALA A 251 5.59 -1.27 12.95
CA ALA A 251 5.04 -2.62 12.98
C ALA A 251 5.60 -3.51 11.86
N THR A 252 6.81 -3.25 11.37
CA THR A 252 7.49 -4.09 10.38
C THR A 252 8.20 -5.27 11.03
N LEU A 253 8.34 -6.39 10.30
CA LEU A 253 9.09 -7.56 10.80
C LEU A 253 10.53 -7.23 11.17
N PHE A 254 11.16 -6.32 10.43
CA PHE A 254 12.56 -5.93 10.63
C PHE A 254 12.77 -5.07 11.88
N SER A 255 11.72 -4.42 12.36
CA SER A 255 11.73 -3.65 13.61
C SER A 255 11.40 -4.48 14.86
N GLY A 256 11.28 -5.81 14.74
CA GLY A 256 10.98 -6.72 15.84
C GLY A 256 9.48 -6.83 16.20
N ALA A 257 8.60 -6.44 15.31
CA ALA A 257 7.15 -6.53 15.52
C ALA A 257 6.67 -7.99 15.64
N GLN A 258 5.65 -8.19 16.46
CA GLN A 258 4.97 -9.47 16.65
C GLN A 258 3.69 -9.49 15.79
N TYR A 259 3.46 -10.61 15.08
CA TYR A 259 2.30 -10.78 14.21
C TYR A 259 1.35 -11.83 14.76
N ARG A 260 0.05 -11.49 14.77
CA ARG A 260 -1.05 -12.41 15.05
C ARG A 260 -2.01 -12.38 13.86
N TYR A 261 -2.48 -13.56 13.48
CA TYR A 261 -3.44 -13.72 12.39
C TYR A 261 -4.82 -14.01 13.00
N ASP A 262 -5.78 -13.17 12.68
CA ASP A 262 -7.13 -13.21 13.22
C ASP A 262 -8.16 -13.37 12.09
N SER A 263 -9.36 -13.83 12.41
CA SER A 263 -10.47 -13.82 11.46
C SER A 263 -11.07 -12.40 11.33
N PRO A 264 -11.69 -12.07 10.18
CA PRO A 264 -12.38 -10.79 10.01
C PRO A 264 -13.50 -10.55 11.03
N GLU A 265 -14.13 -11.61 11.52
CA GLU A 265 -15.22 -11.57 12.51
C GLU A 265 -14.74 -11.04 13.87
N GLU A 266 -13.51 -11.34 14.25
CA GLU A 266 -12.90 -10.83 15.49
C GLU A 266 -12.70 -9.30 15.45
N TRP A 267 -12.70 -8.73 14.23
CA TRP A 267 -12.53 -7.30 13.97
C TRP A 267 -13.78 -6.67 13.33
N ALA A 268 -14.97 -7.20 13.64
CA ALA A 268 -16.21 -6.85 12.97
C ALA A 268 -16.49 -5.33 12.91
N THR A 269 -16.19 -4.57 13.95
CA THR A 269 -16.38 -3.12 13.98
C THR A 269 -15.54 -2.41 12.93
N LEU A 270 -14.25 -2.71 12.85
CA LEU A 270 -13.35 -2.19 11.82
C LEU A 270 -13.80 -2.62 10.41
N VAL A 271 -14.04 -3.92 10.24
CA VAL A 271 -14.39 -4.50 8.95
C VAL A 271 -15.68 -3.89 8.40
N HIS A 272 -16.76 -3.87 9.18
CA HIS A 272 -18.03 -3.30 8.74
C HIS A 272 -17.94 -1.79 8.45
N GLY A 273 -17.22 -1.05 9.32
CA GLY A 273 -17.01 0.39 9.11
C GLY A 273 -16.24 0.68 7.83
N PHE A 274 -15.20 -0.11 7.54
CA PHE A 274 -14.40 0.03 6.32
C PHE A 274 -15.17 -0.36 5.06
N LEU A 275 -15.87 -1.50 5.08
CA LEU A 275 -16.67 -1.95 3.94
C LEU A 275 -17.77 -0.95 3.56
N ALA A 276 -18.37 -0.30 4.54
CA ALA A 276 -19.39 0.72 4.30
C ALA A 276 -18.83 1.95 3.54
N GLN A 277 -17.53 2.21 3.64
CA GLN A 277 -16.85 3.33 2.97
C GLN A 277 -16.24 2.97 1.61
N LEU A 278 -16.20 1.69 1.22
CA LEU A 278 -15.59 1.26 -0.06
C LEU A 278 -16.14 2.00 -1.29
N PRO A 279 -17.46 2.27 -1.43
CA PRO A 279 -17.96 3.02 -2.58
C PRO A 279 -17.37 4.43 -2.67
N GLU A 280 -17.24 5.12 -1.55
CA GLU A 280 -16.64 6.46 -1.48
C GLU A 280 -15.14 6.42 -1.76
N ILE A 281 -14.40 5.48 -1.14
CA ILE A 281 -12.97 5.23 -1.40
C ILE A 281 -12.74 5.00 -2.89
N THR A 282 -13.51 4.11 -3.50
CA THR A 282 -13.40 3.79 -4.93
C THR A 282 -13.62 5.03 -5.79
N SER A 283 -14.63 5.83 -5.48
CA SER A 283 -14.90 7.08 -6.20
C SER A 283 -13.77 8.09 -6.08
N LEU A 284 -13.24 8.30 -4.88
CA LEU A 284 -12.16 9.26 -4.60
C LEU A 284 -10.81 8.83 -5.20
N LEU A 285 -10.59 7.52 -5.36
CA LEU A 285 -9.36 6.95 -5.92
C LEU A 285 -9.42 6.66 -7.42
N GLY A 286 -10.40 7.22 -8.14
CA GLY A 286 -10.46 7.22 -9.60
C GLY A 286 -11.58 6.39 -10.22
N GLY A 287 -12.43 5.73 -9.44
CA GLY A 287 -13.62 5.03 -9.92
C GLY A 287 -13.35 3.70 -10.63
N TYR A 288 -12.14 3.17 -10.52
CA TYR A 288 -11.78 1.86 -11.07
C TYR A 288 -12.27 0.73 -10.17
N ASP A 289 -12.41 -0.47 -10.74
CA ASP A 289 -12.68 -1.68 -9.96
C ASP A 289 -11.65 -1.89 -8.86
N LEU A 290 -12.11 -2.42 -7.72
CA LEU A 290 -11.25 -2.76 -6.59
C LEU A 290 -10.12 -3.71 -7.02
N PRO A 291 -8.90 -3.52 -6.47
CA PRO A 291 -7.80 -4.45 -6.76
C PRO A 291 -8.16 -5.88 -6.37
N LEU A 292 -7.68 -6.87 -7.13
CA LEU A 292 -7.96 -8.27 -6.88
C LEU A 292 -7.52 -8.70 -5.48
N ILE A 293 -6.26 -8.44 -5.13
CA ILE A 293 -5.69 -8.69 -3.81
C ILE A 293 -5.04 -7.41 -3.34
N TRP A 294 -5.45 -6.92 -2.18
CA TRP A 294 -4.93 -5.68 -1.63
C TRP A 294 -5.02 -5.66 -0.10
N THR A 295 -4.34 -4.71 0.51
CA THR A 295 -4.42 -4.52 1.96
C THR A 295 -4.75 -3.08 2.29
N ALA A 296 -5.44 -2.91 3.42
CA ALA A 296 -5.61 -1.65 4.11
C ALA A 296 -5.08 -1.80 5.54
N ASP A 297 -4.16 -0.94 5.92
CA ASP A 297 -3.49 -0.98 7.22
C ASP A 297 -4.02 0.14 8.10
N PHE A 298 -4.50 -0.21 9.29
CA PHE A 298 -5.14 0.73 10.22
C PHE A 298 -4.37 0.83 11.53
N ILE A 299 -4.40 2.02 12.10
CA ILE A 299 -3.90 2.29 13.43
C ILE A 299 -5.08 2.71 14.30
N LEU A 300 -5.15 2.18 15.52
CA LEU A 300 -6.17 2.55 16.47
C LEU A 300 -5.94 3.98 16.97
N ASP A 301 -7.01 4.73 17.09
CA ASP A 301 -7.04 6.08 17.66
C ASP A 301 -8.28 6.23 18.54
N THR A 302 -8.47 7.38 19.12
CA THR A 302 -9.61 7.69 19.98
C THR A 302 -10.31 8.92 19.45
N ASP A 303 -11.61 8.81 19.18
CA ASP A 303 -12.42 9.91 18.71
C ASP A 303 -12.68 10.96 19.81
N GLU A 304 -13.35 12.06 19.46
CA GLU A 304 -13.69 13.16 20.37
C GLU A 304 -14.63 12.73 21.54
N ASN A 305 -15.31 11.59 21.41
CA ASN A 305 -16.19 11.02 22.42
C ASN A 305 -15.49 9.97 23.30
N GLY A 306 -14.18 9.73 23.08
CA GLY A 306 -13.41 8.72 23.78
C GLY A 306 -13.64 7.29 23.28
N GLN A 307 -14.24 7.10 22.09
CA GLN A 307 -14.47 5.80 21.49
C GLN A 307 -13.32 5.41 20.57
N ASP A 308 -13.12 4.12 20.40
CA ASP A 308 -12.16 3.59 19.46
C ASP A 308 -12.54 3.93 18.01
N GLN A 309 -11.58 4.48 17.26
CA GLN A 309 -11.67 4.64 15.82
C GLN A 309 -10.43 4.06 15.14
N TYR A 310 -10.55 3.72 13.87
CA TYR A 310 -9.47 3.11 13.09
C TYR A 310 -9.05 4.04 11.96
N ILE A 311 -7.81 4.53 12.03
CA ILE A 311 -7.24 5.46 11.07
C ILE A 311 -6.44 4.69 10.04
N LEU A 312 -6.74 4.91 8.77
CA LEU A 312 -6.02 4.30 7.65
C LEU A 312 -4.60 4.89 7.54
N GLY A 313 -3.63 4.03 7.65
CA GLY A 313 -2.21 4.38 7.56
C GLY A 313 -1.58 4.09 6.20
N GLU A 314 -2.07 3.08 5.48
CA GLU A 314 -1.52 2.65 4.19
C GLU A 314 -2.48 1.72 3.45
N MET A 315 -2.38 1.72 2.12
CA MET A 315 -2.95 0.68 1.26
C MET A 315 -1.88 0.11 0.32
N ASN A 316 -1.98 -1.18 0.00
CA ASN A 316 -1.08 -1.86 -0.95
C ASN A 316 -1.90 -2.75 -1.88
N CYS A 317 -1.63 -2.77 -3.19
CA CYS A 317 -2.51 -3.44 -4.15
C CYS A 317 -1.86 -4.21 -5.30
N SER A 318 -0.55 -4.16 -5.51
CA SER A 318 0.02 -4.79 -6.70
C SER A 318 0.74 -6.11 -6.43
N CYS A 319 1.47 -6.18 -5.34
CA CYS A 319 2.28 -7.34 -4.98
C CYS A 319 1.96 -7.90 -3.60
N VAL A 320 0.77 -7.63 -3.12
CA VAL A 320 0.27 -8.18 -1.85
C VAL A 320 0.31 -9.69 -1.90
N GLY A 321 0.92 -10.30 -0.89
CA GLY A 321 1.12 -11.74 -0.79
C GLY A 321 0.30 -12.36 0.33
N PHE A 322 -0.04 -13.64 0.14
CA PHE A 322 -0.62 -14.52 1.16
C PHE A 322 0.26 -15.76 1.37
N THR A 323 1.56 -15.54 1.40
CA THR A 323 2.59 -16.60 1.39
C THR A 323 2.59 -17.53 2.60
N SER A 324 1.91 -17.15 3.67
CA SER A 324 1.68 -17.97 4.87
C SER A 324 0.37 -18.77 4.83
N GLN A 325 -0.50 -18.53 3.83
CA GLN A 325 -1.85 -19.09 3.72
C GLN A 325 -2.14 -19.43 2.26
N LEU A 326 -1.35 -20.36 1.69
CA LEU A 326 -1.40 -20.68 0.26
C LEU A 326 -2.73 -21.31 -0.18
N GLU A 327 -3.53 -21.80 0.75
CA GLU A 327 -4.91 -22.28 0.54
C GLU A 327 -5.83 -21.19 -0.03
N LEU A 328 -5.58 -19.93 0.26
CA LEU A 328 -6.31 -18.78 -0.30
C LEU A 328 -6.20 -18.67 -1.83
N ALA A 329 -5.28 -19.39 -2.45
CA ALA A 329 -5.14 -19.45 -3.90
C ALA A 329 -6.41 -19.96 -4.61
N GLU A 330 -7.18 -20.84 -3.97
CA GLU A 330 -8.44 -21.33 -4.51
C GLU A 330 -9.52 -20.24 -4.52
N ASP A 331 -9.59 -19.40 -3.47
CA ASP A 331 -10.53 -18.29 -3.39
C ASP A 331 -10.15 -17.19 -4.39
N VAL A 332 -8.86 -16.90 -4.53
CA VAL A 332 -8.35 -15.95 -5.52
C VAL A 332 -8.65 -16.42 -6.94
N ALA A 333 -8.47 -17.70 -7.23
CA ALA A 333 -8.80 -18.26 -8.53
C ALA A 333 -10.31 -18.16 -8.83
N ALA A 334 -11.17 -18.42 -7.84
CA ALA A 334 -12.60 -18.24 -7.98
C ALA A 334 -12.97 -16.79 -8.29
N GLU A 335 -12.35 -15.82 -7.60
CA GLU A 335 -12.59 -14.38 -7.84
C GLU A 335 -12.08 -13.93 -9.23
N ILE A 336 -10.94 -14.43 -9.69
CA ILE A 336 -10.44 -14.18 -11.05
C ILE A 336 -11.46 -14.67 -12.08
N LEU A 337 -12.03 -15.88 -11.90
CA LEU A 337 -13.06 -16.42 -12.80
C LEU A 337 -14.31 -15.55 -12.81
N ALA A 338 -14.76 -15.08 -11.65
CA ALA A 338 -15.88 -14.15 -11.56
C ALA A 338 -15.60 -12.83 -12.29
N CYS A 339 -14.39 -12.27 -12.16
CA CYS A 339 -13.98 -11.05 -12.87
C CYS A 339 -13.99 -11.19 -14.40
N ILE A 340 -13.70 -12.39 -14.92
CA ILE A 340 -13.75 -12.64 -16.37
C ILE A 340 -15.10 -13.15 -16.87
N GLY A 341 -16.13 -13.13 -16.01
CA GLY A 341 -17.50 -13.51 -16.35
C GLY A 341 -17.73 -15.01 -16.52
N MET A 342 -16.92 -15.84 -15.87
CA MET A 342 -17.11 -17.30 -15.81
C MET A 342 -17.87 -17.68 -14.55
N GLU A 343 -18.87 -18.55 -14.68
CA GLU A 343 -19.57 -19.09 -13.52
C GLU A 343 -18.62 -19.96 -12.68
N VAL A 344 -18.55 -19.68 -11.39
CA VAL A 344 -17.80 -20.50 -10.42
C VAL A 344 -18.71 -21.61 -9.99
N GLU A 345 -18.48 -22.84 -10.47
CA GLU A 345 -19.08 -24.01 -9.83
C GLU A 345 -18.60 -24.06 -8.39
N THR A 346 -19.52 -23.79 -7.45
CA THR A 346 -19.27 -24.02 -6.04
C THR A 346 -19.04 -25.52 -5.86
N ALA A 347 -17.81 -25.91 -5.52
CA ALA A 347 -17.53 -27.27 -5.10
C ALA A 347 -18.41 -27.57 -3.86
N VAL A 348 -19.34 -28.51 -4.03
CA VAL A 348 -20.22 -29.07 -2.99
C VAL A 348 -19.39 -29.92 -2.03
#